data_1d3ce57124d14503bba548578bca06e3
#
_entry.id   1d3ce57124d14503bba548578bca06e3
#
_cell.length_a   1.000
_cell.length_b   1.000
_cell.length_c   1.000
_cell.angle_alpha   90.00
_cell.angle_beta   90.00
_cell.angle_gamma   90.00
#
_symmetry.space_group_name_H-M   'P 1'
#
loop_
_entity.id
_entity.type
_entity.pdbx_description
1 polymer ?
#
loop_
_entity_poly.entity_id
_entity_poly.type
_entity_poly.pdbx_seq_one_letter_code
_entity_poly.pdbx_strand_id
1 'polypeptide(L)'
;MGKTTNVECKVDWKTVLVFVSIAFSSQCGGGFASGSTPWTYFFRNTGFYGMLPVVAQPYFCLFMPFIVAAINCFIIYFFMKFAMDFRTFDYSNFLRQYGSRFCGGIFARPMQYIYEFNFNWLLIVCMALAYSTSGSALKELTGIPYLYSTLIIGVLMFVLCMKGTDLVRKNAVFMSAVIFIALMSVHVPNILYNVTSGRLSSELGIMSQQLHNDIAAGAGSFLKYLLVAFCWAYIFSGQNLAGFGAYVNHAQLFTNKKTLRWAVVLSVI
;
A
#
# COMPACT_ATOMS: atom_id res chain seq x y z
N MET A 1 -15.38 37.80 -25.56
CA MET A 1 -15.65 36.37 -25.70
C MET A 1 -14.36 35.66 -26.12
N GLY A 2 -13.57 35.25 -25.17
CA GLY A 2 -12.30 34.53 -25.42
C GLY A 2 -12.60 33.08 -25.74
N LYS A 3 -12.20 32.59 -26.91
CA LYS A 3 -12.17 31.18 -27.24
C LYS A 3 -11.24 30.46 -26.26
N THR A 4 -11.79 29.74 -25.30
CA THR A 4 -11.06 28.72 -24.54
C THR A 4 -10.68 27.62 -25.54
N THR A 5 -9.48 27.71 -26.07
CA THR A 5 -8.86 26.58 -26.77
C THR A 5 -8.80 25.42 -25.80
N ASN A 6 -9.65 24.43 -26.00
CA ASN A 6 -9.52 23.11 -25.39
C ASN A 6 -8.20 22.49 -25.85
N VAL A 7 -7.11 22.85 -25.20
CA VAL A 7 -5.87 22.08 -25.33
C VAL A 7 -6.20 20.73 -24.69
N GLU A 8 -6.44 19.73 -25.52
CA GLU A 8 -6.51 18.34 -25.05
C GLU A 8 -5.19 18.02 -24.35
N CYS A 9 -5.20 18.13 -23.01
CA CYS A 9 -4.05 17.76 -22.20
C CYS A 9 -3.80 16.26 -22.38
N LYS A 10 -2.81 15.91 -23.19
CA LYS A 10 -2.35 14.53 -23.37
C LYS A 10 -1.86 14.01 -22.02
N VAL A 11 -2.12 12.73 -21.76
CA VAL A 11 -1.60 12.06 -20.56
C VAL A 11 -0.08 11.90 -20.70
N ASP A 12 0.64 12.35 -19.70
CA ASP A 12 2.09 12.10 -19.61
C ASP A 12 2.34 10.72 -18.98
N TRP A 13 2.45 9.72 -19.83
CA TRP A 13 2.68 8.33 -19.42
C TRP A 13 4.01 8.10 -18.71
N LYS A 14 5.02 8.92 -18.98
CA LYS A 14 6.31 8.84 -18.29
C LYS A 14 6.13 9.18 -16.80
N THR A 15 5.47 10.29 -16.52
CA THR A 15 5.14 10.68 -15.13
C THR A 15 4.24 9.65 -14.45
N VAL A 16 3.24 9.10 -15.18
CA VAL A 16 2.39 8.03 -14.65
C VAL A 16 3.22 6.82 -14.25
N LEU A 17 4.09 6.33 -15.13
CA LEU A 17 4.91 5.14 -14.88
C LEU A 17 5.84 5.34 -13.68
N VAL A 18 6.50 6.48 -13.57
CA VAL A 18 7.38 6.80 -12.43
C VAL A 18 6.59 6.80 -11.12
N PHE A 19 5.44 7.45 -11.09
CA PHE A 19 4.61 7.49 -9.88
C PHE A 19 4.10 6.10 -9.49
N VAL A 20 3.57 5.33 -10.44
CA VAL A 20 3.10 3.96 -10.21
C VAL A 20 4.23 3.09 -9.67
N SER A 21 5.42 3.19 -10.23
CA SER A 21 6.59 2.43 -9.75
C SER A 21 6.98 2.79 -8.32
N ILE A 22 6.95 4.07 -7.97
CA ILE A 22 7.24 4.53 -6.60
C ILE A 22 6.15 4.05 -5.63
N ALA A 23 4.89 4.19 -6.00
CA ALA A 23 3.78 3.72 -5.19
C ALA A 23 3.82 2.21 -4.99
N PHE A 24 4.03 1.43 -6.05
CA PHE A 24 4.18 -0.04 -5.99
C PHE A 24 5.34 -0.45 -5.09
N SER A 25 6.53 0.12 -5.27
CA SER A 25 7.69 -0.23 -4.43
C SER A 25 7.52 0.18 -2.96
N SER A 26 6.77 1.24 -2.68
CA SER A 26 6.46 1.64 -1.30
C SER A 26 5.50 0.65 -0.61
N GLN A 27 4.60 0.01 -1.37
CA GLN A 27 3.66 -0.98 -0.86
C GLN A 27 4.31 -2.37 -0.71
N CYS A 28 5.22 -2.73 -1.60
CA CYS A 28 5.94 -4.00 -1.60
C CYS A 28 7.11 -4.01 -0.60
N GLY A 29 6.89 -3.51 0.61
CA GLY A 29 7.90 -3.52 1.68
C GLY A 29 8.15 -4.90 2.28
N GLY A 30 9.05 -4.96 3.28
CA GLY A 30 9.47 -6.21 3.93
C GLY A 30 8.33 -7.03 4.53
N GLY A 31 7.27 -6.39 5.05
CA GLY A 31 6.09 -7.08 5.55
C GLY A 31 5.27 -7.78 4.45
N PHE A 32 5.23 -7.20 3.25
CA PHE A 32 4.58 -7.82 2.10
C PHE A 32 5.44 -8.97 1.54
N ALA A 33 6.74 -8.72 1.40
CA ALA A 33 7.68 -9.72 0.90
C ALA A 33 7.79 -10.97 1.79
N SER A 34 7.67 -10.81 3.12
CA SER A 34 7.62 -11.94 4.07
C SER A 34 6.27 -12.66 4.13
N GLY A 35 5.25 -12.16 3.43
CA GLY A 35 3.88 -12.67 3.51
C GLY A 35 3.14 -12.31 4.81
N SER A 36 3.78 -11.64 5.77
CA SER A 36 3.16 -11.32 7.05
C SER A 36 2.00 -10.34 6.92
N THR A 37 2.12 -9.35 6.05
CA THR A 37 1.06 -8.36 5.80
C THR A 37 -0.15 -9.01 5.11
N PRO A 38 -0.03 -9.71 3.96
CA PRO A 38 -1.15 -10.43 3.38
C PRO A 38 -1.78 -11.42 4.35
N TRP A 39 -0.96 -12.18 5.08
CA TRP A 39 -1.46 -13.14 6.06
C TRP A 39 -2.30 -12.49 7.14
N THR A 40 -1.81 -11.41 7.75
CA THR A 40 -2.49 -10.74 8.85
C THR A 40 -3.78 -10.05 8.42
N TYR A 41 -3.75 -9.36 7.28
CA TYR A 41 -4.89 -8.52 6.87
C TYR A 41 -5.89 -9.23 5.96
N PHE A 42 -5.46 -10.25 5.20
CA PHE A 42 -6.30 -10.91 4.23
C PHE A 42 -6.68 -12.32 4.63
N PHE A 43 -5.81 -13.07 5.30
CA PHE A 43 -6.05 -14.48 5.62
C PHE A 43 -6.32 -14.73 7.10
N ARG A 44 -5.57 -14.13 7.99
CA ARG A 44 -5.72 -14.34 9.43
C ARG A 44 -6.53 -13.21 10.06
N ASN A 45 -7.81 -13.21 9.80
CA ASN A 45 -8.73 -12.33 10.48
C ASN A 45 -8.99 -12.84 11.92
N THR A 46 -7.94 -13.00 12.70
CA THR A 46 -8.04 -13.32 14.14
C THR A 46 -8.48 -12.10 14.91
N GLY A 47 -9.50 -11.43 14.40
CA GLY A 47 -10.23 -10.43 15.10
C GLY A 47 -9.35 -9.39 15.78
N PHE A 48 -9.64 -8.18 15.59
CA PHE A 48 -9.24 -7.12 16.48
C PHE A 48 -9.64 -7.56 17.90
N TYR A 49 -8.72 -8.29 18.58
CA TYR A 49 -8.90 -8.83 19.93
C TYR A 49 -10.19 -9.62 20.17
N GLY A 50 -10.58 -10.50 19.27
CA GLY A 50 -11.77 -11.33 19.44
C GLY A 50 -13.12 -10.63 19.20
N MET A 51 -13.12 -9.38 18.77
CA MET A 51 -14.36 -8.65 18.49
C MET A 51 -15.04 -9.03 17.16
N LEU A 52 -14.33 -9.71 16.27
CA LEU A 52 -14.82 -10.05 14.95
C LEU A 52 -14.84 -11.58 14.76
N PRO A 53 -15.93 -12.14 14.28
CA PRO A 53 -16.00 -13.57 14.04
C PRO A 53 -14.97 -13.98 12.99
N VAL A 54 -14.25 -15.06 13.26
CA VAL A 54 -13.19 -15.67 12.40
C VAL A 54 -13.72 -16.09 11.01
N VAL A 55 -15.00 -16.06 10.85
CA VAL A 55 -15.83 -16.72 9.86
C VAL A 55 -15.86 -16.05 8.49
N ALA A 56 -15.48 -14.79 8.39
CA ALA A 56 -15.58 -14.06 7.13
C ALA A 56 -14.37 -14.28 6.17
N GLN A 57 -13.43 -15.13 6.54
CA GLN A 57 -12.11 -15.24 5.91
C GLN A 57 -12.13 -15.46 4.39
N PRO A 58 -12.91 -16.37 3.82
CA PRO A 58 -12.79 -16.68 2.40
C PRO A 58 -13.32 -15.61 1.46
N TYR A 59 -14.50 -15.08 1.76
CA TYR A 59 -15.07 -13.98 0.97
C TYR A 59 -14.38 -12.65 1.23
N PHE A 60 -13.85 -12.50 2.43
CA PHE A 60 -13.05 -11.37 2.83
C PHE A 60 -11.81 -11.21 1.94
N CYS A 61 -11.07 -12.30 1.69
CA CYS A 61 -9.91 -12.30 0.81
C CYS A 61 -10.24 -11.88 -0.63
N LEU A 62 -11.44 -12.20 -1.10
CA LEU A 62 -11.88 -11.81 -2.45
C LEU A 62 -12.26 -10.35 -2.55
N PHE A 63 -12.99 -9.82 -1.56
CA PHE A 63 -13.51 -8.44 -1.61
C PHE A 63 -12.55 -7.39 -1.04
N MET A 64 -11.72 -7.77 -0.08
CA MET A 64 -10.81 -6.87 0.61
C MET A 64 -9.88 -6.08 -0.34
N PRO A 65 -9.24 -6.69 -1.34
CA PRO A 65 -8.37 -5.95 -2.26
C PRO A 65 -9.11 -4.83 -2.99
N PHE A 66 -10.35 -5.06 -3.42
CA PHE A 66 -11.15 -4.06 -4.13
C PHE A 66 -11.55 -2.91 -3.22
N ILE A 67 -11.93 -3.20 -1.97
CA ILE A 67 -12.28 -2.18 -0.98
C ILE A 67 -11.05 -1.34 -0.64
N VAL A 68 -9.90 -1.98 -0.39
CA VAL A 68 -8.62 -1.31 -0.13
C VAL A 68 -8.24 -0.43 -1.31
N ALA A 69 -8.33 -0.96 -2.54
CA ALA A 69 -8.04 -0.23 -3.76
C ALA A 69 -8.92 1.03 -3.88
N ALA A 70 -10.22 0.90 -3.65
CA ALA A 70 -11.15 2.02 -3.72
C ALA A 70 -10.84 3.10 -2.68
N ILE A 71 -10.57 2.71 -1.42
CA ILE A 71 -10.22 3.64 -0.33
C ILE A 71 -8.91 4.35 -0.66
N ASN A 72 -7.86 3.61 -1.02
CA ASN A 72 -6.56 4.17 -1.34
C ASN A 72 -6.63 5.11 -2.54
N CYS A 73 -7.32 4.70 -3.61
CA CYS A 73 -7.53 5.52 -4.80
C CYS A 73 -8.19 6.86 -4.46
N PHE A 74 -9.26 6.82 -3.65
CA PHE A 74 -9.97 8.02 -3.23
C PHE A 74 -9.08 8.95 -2.41
N ILE A 75 -8.39 8.43 -1.40
CA ILE A 75 -7.59 9.24 -0.47
C ILE A 75 -6.34 9.80 -1.15
N ILE A 76 -5.61 8.97 -1.92
CA ILE A 76 -4.41 9.41 -2.65
C ILE A 76 -4.79 10.50 -3.67
N TYR A 77 -5.88 10.27 -4.43
CA TYR A 77 -6.36 11.28 -5.38
C TYR A 77 -6.71 12.60 -4.72
N PHE A 78 -7.42 12.54 -3.58
CA PHE A 78 -7.82 13.72 -2.83
C PHE A 78 -6.60 14.50 -2.32
N PHE A 79 -5.63 13.82 -1.71
CA PHE A 79 -4.42 14.47 -1.19
C PHE A 79 -3.54 15.06 -2.31
N MET A 80 -3.33 14.30 -3.38
CA MET A 80 -2.55 14.75 -4.51
C MET A 80 -3.21 15.96 -5.22
N LYS A 81 -4.53 15.91 -5.40
CA LYS A 81 -5.28 17.01 -5.96
C LYS A 81 -5.22 18.25 -5.09
N PHE A 82 -5.36 18.09 -3.77
CA PHE A 82 -5.21 19.20 -2.81
C PHE A 82 -3.81 19.79 -2.89
N ALA A 83 -2.77 18.94 -2.90
CA ALA A 83 -1.39 19.41 -3.02
C ALA A 83 -1.13 20.20 -4.30
N MET A 84 -1.71 19.76 -5.44
CA MET A 84 -1.61 20.48 -6.72
C MET A 84 -2.38 21.82 -6.72
N ASP A 85 -3.62 21.80 -6.21
CA ASP A 85 -4.50 23.00 -6.23
C ASP A 85 -3.95 24.10 -5.29
N PHE A 86 -3.29 23.73 -4.18
CA PHE A 86 -2.71 24.66 -3.20
C PHE A 86 -1.18 24.79 -3.27
N ARG A 87 -0.53 24.12 -4.19
CA ARG A 87 0.94 24.08 -4.36
C ARG A 87 1.70 23.73 -3.07
N THR A 88 1.14 22.80 -2.29
CA THR A 88 1.75 22.30 -1.04
C THR A 88 2.40 20.96 -1.30
N PHE A 89 3.63 20.96 -1.76
CA PHE A 89 4.38 19.75 -2.12
C PHE A 89 5.23 19.18 -0.98
N ASP A 90 5.25 19.84 0.15
CA ASP A 90 5.88 19.38 1.38
C ASP A 90 4.80 18.99 2.39
N TYR A 91 5.00 17.82 3.05
CA TYR A 91 4.00 17.26 3.97
C TYR A 91 3.68 18.19 5.15
N SER A 92 4.68 18.92 5.64
CA SER A 92 4.51 19.87 6.75
C SER A 92 3.60 21.02 6.37
N ASN A 93 3.89 21.66 5.22
CA ASN A 93 3.04 22.72 4.68
C ASN A 93 1.65 22.22 4.30
N PHE A 94 1.58 20.99 3.74
CA PHE A 94 0.31 20.36 3.41
C PHE A 94 -0.55 20.20 4.66
N LEU A 95 -0.04 19.58 5.72
CA LEU A 95 -0.78 19.34 6.96
C LEU A 95 -1.20 20.65 7.63
N ARG A 96 -0.33 21.65 7.62
CA ARG A 96 -0.65 22.96 8.18
C ARG A 96 -1.77 23.65 7.42
N GLN A 97 -1.75 23.59 6.10
CA GLN A 97 -2.77 24.21 5.27
C GLN A 97 -4.09 23.43 5.30
N TYR A 98 -4.00 22.09 5.30
CA TYR A 98 -5.15 21.22 5.47
C TYR A 98 -5.82 21.43 6.84
N GLY A 99 -5.04 21.40 7.91
CA GLY A 99 -5.52 21.61 9.27
C GLY A 99 -6.15 23.00 9.48
N SER A 100 -5.57 24.05 8.88
CA SER A 100 -6.14 25.39 8.98
C SER A 100 -7.48 25.53 8.27
N ARG A 101 -7.72 24.79 7.20
CA ARG A 101 -8.97 24.87 6.42
C ARG A 101 -10.08 23.98 6.94
N PHE A 102 -9.75 22.75 7.36
CA PHE A 102 -10.75 21.73 7.69
C PHE A 102 -10.92 21.51 9.20
N CYS A 103 -9.87 21.73 9.98
CA CYS A 103 -9.89 21.46 11.43
C CYS A 103 -9.79 22.73 12.30
N GLY A 104 -9.81 23.92 11.68
CA GLY A 104 -9.53 25.19 12.37
C GLY A 104 -8.04 25.35 12.67
N GLY A 105 -7.55 26.60 12.65
CA GLY A 105 -6.11 26.91 12.75
C GLY A 105 -5.41 26.38 14.02
N ILE A 106 -6.17 26.15 15.11
CA ILE A 106 -5.65 25.65 16.39
C ILE A 106 -5.11 24.22 16.26
N PHE A 107 -5.74 23.38 15.45
CA PHE A 107 -5.36 21.97 15.28
C PHE A 107 -4.25 21.74 14.24
N ALA A 108 -3.85 22.76 13.50
CA ALA A 108 -2.86 22.60 12.43
C ALA A 108 -1.49 22.13 12.93
N ARG A 109 -0.98 22.71 14.02
CA ARG A 109 0.30 22.33 14.63
C ARG A 109 0.25 20.99 15.36
N PRO A 110 -0.71 20.72 16.25
CA PRO A 110 -0.86 19.41 16.88
C PRO A 110 -0.95 18.28 15.87
N MET A 111 -1.72 18.45 14.80
CA MET A 111 -1.86 17.43 13.74
C MET A 111 -0.54 17.13 13.05
N GLN A 112 0.29 18.14 12.79
CA GLN A 112 1.62 17.96 12.23
C GLN A 112 2.52 17.12 13.16
N TYR A 113 2.59 17.47 14.45
CA TYR A 113 3.41 16.70 15.42
C TYR A 113 2.94 15.27 15.61
N ILE A 114 1.63 15.04 15.67
CA ILE A 114 1.06 13.69 15.76
C ILE A 114 1.43 12.88 14.51
N TYR A 115 1.34 13.49 13.33
CA TYR A 115 1.73 12.82 12.09
C TYR A 115 3.22 12.51 12.07
N GLU A 116 4.09 13.46 12.40
CA GLU A 116 5.53 13.27 12.43
C GLU A 116 5.93 12.15 13.40
N PHE A 117 5.34 12.12 14.59
CA PHE A 117 5.57 11.05 15.56
C PHE A 117 5.17 9.68 15.01
N ASN A 118 3.94 9.55 14.50
CA ASN A 118 3.46 8.29 13.94
C ASN A 118 4.26 7.85 12.71
N PHE A 119 4.61 8.78 11.84
CA PHE A 119 5.38 8.47 10.63
C PHE A 119 6.79 8.01 10.96
N ASN A 120 7.49 8.68 11.87
CA ASN A 120 8.82 8.25 12.30
C ASN A 120 8.79 6.88 12.99
N TRP A 121 7.77 6.64 13.84
CA TRP A 121 7.58 5.32 14.45
C TRP A 121 7.36 4.22 13.41
N LEU A 122 6.49 4.48 12.45
CA LEU A 122 6.24 3.54 11.34
C LEU A 122 7.51 3.27 10.53
N LEU A 123 8.32 4.31 10.23
CA LEU A 123 9.58 4.14 9.52
C LEU A 123 10.55 3.22 10.27
N ILE A 124 10.69 3.37 11.59
CA ILE A 124 11.55 2.52 12.41
C ILE A 124 11.11 1.05 12.30
N VAL A 125 9.81 0.79 12.43
CA VAL A 125 9.25 -0.57 12.33
C VAL A 125 9.44 -1.14 10.93
N CYS A 126 9.16 -0.37 9.88
CA CYS A 126 9.33 -0.81 8.49
C CYS A 126 10.80 -1.11 8.16
N MET A 127 11.73 -0.28 8.66
CA MET A 127 13.16 -0.53 8.47
C MET A 127 13.61 -1.79 9.21
N ALA A 128 13.18 -2.00 10.44
CA ALA A 128 13.49 -3.21 11.20
C ALA A 128 13.00 -4.49 10.48
N LEU A 129 11.77 -4.45 9.95
CA LEU A 129 11.21 -5.54 9.13
C LEU A 129 12.02 -5.76 7.84
N ALA A 130 12.39 -4.70 7.15
CA ALA A 130 13.18 -4.80 5.92
C ALA A 130 14.56 -5.41 6.18
N TYR A 131 15.25 -5.00 7.23
CA TYR A 131 16.53 -5.60 7.63
C TYR A 131 16.38 -7.06 8.03
N SER A 132 15.38 -7.39 8.83
CA SER A 132 15.14 -8.75 9.28
C SER A 132 14.86 -9.70 8.11
N THR A 133 13.96 -9.33 7.22
CA THR A 133 13.58 -10.16 6.06
C THR A 133 14.71 -10.29 5.06
N SER A 134 15.42 -9.21 4.75
CA SER A 134 16.56 -9.24 3.82
C SER A 134 17.73 -10.03 4.42
N GLY A 135 18.00 -9.89 5.72
CA GLY A 135 19.02 -10.66 6.42
C GLY A 135 18.72 -12.16 6.43
N SER A 136 17.46 -12.54 6.66
CA SER A 136 17.02 -13.96 6.58
C SER A 136 17.17 -14.52 5.17
N ALA A 137 16.74 -13.76 4.15
CA ALA A 137 16.89 -14.19 2.76
C ALA A 137 18.36 -14.36 2.35
N LEU A 138 19.23 -13.44 2.75
CA LEU A 138 20.66 -13.54 2.48
C LEU A 138 21.29 -14.76 3.19
N LYS A 139 20.89 -15.03 4.44
CA LYS A 139 21.29 -16.24 5.16
C LYS A 139 20.90 -17.51 4.40
N GLU A 140 19.66 -17.60 3.94
CA GLU A 140 19.16 -18.77 3.21
C GLU A 140 19.91 -18.99 1.88
N LEU A 141 20.22 -17.91 1.17
CA LEU A 141 20.91 -17.97 -0.11
C LEU A 141 22.41 -18.27 0.00
N THR A 142 23.08 -17.77 1.03
CA THR A 142 24.54 -17.80 1.12
C THR A 142 25.08 -18.68 2.24
N GLY A 143 24.24 -19.11 3.19
CA GLY A 143 24.66 -19.83 4.40
C GLY A 143 25.36 -18.96 5.46
N ILE A 144 25.52 -17.65 5.21
CA ILE A 144 26.13 -16.72 6.17
C ILE A 144 25.24 -16.60 7.40
N PRO A 145 25.79 -16.61 8.64
CA PRO A 145 24.97 -16.43 9.85
C PRO A 145 24.14 -15.13 9.81
N TYR A 146 22.92 -15.20 10.33
CA TYR A 146 21.91 -14.12 10.27
C TYR A 146 22.45 -12.74 10.68
N LEU A 147 23.25 -12.68 11.76
CA LEU A 147 23.81 -11.45 12.26
C LEU A 147 24.68 -10.74 11.20
N TYR A 148 25.60 -11.48 10.55
CA TYR A 148 26.46 -10.93 9.52
C TYR A 148 25.67 -10.54 8.26
N SER A 149 24.69 -11.36 7.90
CA SER A 149 23.79 -11.08 6.77
C SER A 149 23.04 -9.75 6.99
N THR A 150 22.50 -9.55 8.19
CA THR A 150 21.78 -8.31 8.55
C THR A 150 22.73 -7.10 8.57
N LEU A 151 23.97 -7.25 9.07
CA LEU A 151 24.96 -6.18 9.05
C LEU A 151 25.35 -5.79 7.63
N ILE A 152 25.58 -6.75 6.74
CA ILE A 152 25.90 -6.49 5.33
C ILE A 152 24.77 -5.69 4.68
N ILE A 153 23.51 -6.10 4.87
CA ILE A 153 22.34 -5.36 4.35
C ILE A 153 22.29 -3.96 4.96
N GLY A 154 22.53 -3.83 6.27
CA GLY A 154 22.54 -2.54 6.94
C GLY A 154 23.56 -1.55 6.36
N VAL A 155 24.79 -2.01 6.15
CA VAL A 155 25.85 -1.20 5.51
C VAL A 155 25.47 -0.84 4.07
N LEU A 156 24.94 -1.78 3.30
CA LEU A 156 24.49 -1.52 1.94
C LEU A 156 23.41 -0.45 1.89
N MET A 157 22.39 -0.57 2.74
CA MET A 157 21.30 0.41 2.84
C MET A 157 21.81 1.78 3.29
N PHE A 158 22.73 1.82 4.25
CA PHE A 158 23.33 3.06 4.70
C PHE A 158 24.06 3.79 3.56
N VAL A 159 24.89 3.07 2.79
CA VAL A 159 25.60 3.61 1.63
C VAL A 159 24.64 4.11 0.54
N LEU A 160 23.56 3.38 0.30
CA LEU A 160 22.52 3.81 -0.65
C LEU A 160 21.80 5.08 -0.17
N CYS A 161 21.48 5.17 1.12
CA CYS A 161 20.83 6.35 1.70
C CYS A 161 21.74 7.60 1.63
N MET A 162 23.05 7.45 1.78
CA MET A 162 24.00 8.56 1.65
C MET A 162 24.01 9.17 0.25
N LYS A 163 23.69 8.41 -0.79
CA LYS A 163 23.59 8.91 -2.18
C LYS A 163 22.30 9.67 -2.47
N GLY A 164 21.38 9.72 -1.52
CA GLY A 164 20.19 10.56 -1.54
C GLY A 164 19.01 10.03 -2.37
N THR A 165 17.93 10.78 -2.36
CA THR A 165 16.65 10.43 -2.99
C THR A 165 16.69 10.35 -4.52
N ASP A 166 17.65 11.03 -5.15
CA ASP A 166 17.77 11.03 -6.61
C ASP A 166 18.19 9.67 -7.17
N LEU A 167 19.04 8.94 -6.45
CA LEU A 167 19.41 7.57 -6.84
C LEU A 167 18.19 6.65 -6.76
N VAL A 168 17.41 6.79 -5.69
CA VAL A 168 16.16 5.99 -5.51
C VAL A 168 15.16 6.29 -6.62
N ARG A 169 14.94 7.55 -6.96
CA ARG A 169 14.04 7.95 -8.07
C ARG A 169 14.49 7.38 -9.41
N LYS A 170 15.78 7.46 -9.73
CA LYS A 170 16.32 6.95 -11.01
C LYS A 170 16.17 5.44 -11.14
N ASN A 171 16.31 4.73 -10.03
CA ASN A 171 16.25 3.26 -10.02
C ASN A 171 14.86 2.71 -9.69
N ALA A 172 13.91 3.53 -9.24
CA ALA A 172 12.58 3.08 -8.80
C ALA A 172 11.85 2.24 -9.87
N VAL A 173 11.89 2.67 -11.12
CA VAL A 173 11.24 1.95 -12.23
C VAL A 173 11.90 0.58 -12.45
N PHE A 174 13.23 0.53 -12.46
CA PHE A 174 13.97 -0.72 -12.62
C PHE A 174 13.72 -1.69 -11.46
N MET A 175 13.83 -1.21 -10.23
CA MET A 175 13.59 -2.03 -9.03
C MET A 175 12.14 -2.54 -8.98
N SER A 176 11.17 -1.71 -9.32
CA SER A 176 9.77 -2.13 -9.39
C SER A 176 9.54 -3.20 -10.46
N ALA A 177 10.20 -3.09 -11.62
CA ALA A 177 10.13 -4.11 -12.65
C ALA A 177 10.72 -5.44 -12.17
N VAL A 178 11.86 -5.42 -11.48
CA VAL A 178 12.48 -6.61 -10.89
C VAL A 178 11.56 -7.26 -9.86
N ILE A 179 10.99 -6.47 -8.94
CA ILE A 179 10.03 -6.97 -7.95
C ILE A 179 8.81 -7.58 -8.63
N PHE A 180 8.25 -6.90 -9.63
CA PHE A 180 7.08 -7.39 -10.36
C PHE A 180 7.35 -8.71 -11.09
N ILE A 181 8.48 -8.84 -11.77
CA ILE A 181 8.89 -10.07 -12.45
C ILE A 181 9.08 -11.21 -11.43
N ALA A 182 9.75 -10.92 -10.31
CA ALA A 182 9.94 -11.90 -9.25
C ALA A 182 8.61 -12.39 -8.66
N LEU A 183 7.66 -11.47 -8.38
CA LEU A 183 6.33 -11.83 -7.91
C LEU A 183 5.57 -12.68 -8.95
N MET A 184 5.58 -12.27 -10.21
CA MET A 184 4.91 -13.02 -11.29
C MET A 184 5.50 -14.41 -11.48
N SER A 185 6.82 -14.57 -11.39
CA SER A 185 7.48 -15.86 -11.53
C SER A 185 7.09 -16.88 -10.44
N VAL A 186 6.69 -16.41 -9.26
CA VAL A 186 6.21 -17.26 -8.18
C VAL A 186 4.70 -17.47 -8.24
N HIS A 187 3.94 -16.38 -8.42
CA HIS A 187 2.48 -16.44 -8.29
C HIS A 187 1.82 -17.08 -9.53
N VAL A 188 2.29 -16.76 -10.74
CA VAL A 188 1.64 -17.29 -11.96
C VAL A 188 1.70 -18.84 -12.01
N PRO A 189 2.84 -19.50 -11.80
CA PRO A 189 2.87 -20.96 -11.77
C PRO A 189 1.99 -21.55 -10.66
N ASN A 190 1.98 -20.93 -9.47
CA ASN A 190 1.13 -21.38 -8.37
C ASN A 190 -0.37 -21.25 -8.68
N ILE A 191 -0.79 -20.15 -9.28
CA ILE A 191 -2.18 -19.95 -9.69
C ILE A 191 -2.56 -20.99 -10.75
N LEU A 192 -1.73 -21.14 -11.78
CA LEU A 192 -1.97 -22.12 -12.85
C LEU A 192 -2.08 -23.54 -12.28
N TYR A 193 -1.18 -23.92 -11.41
CA TYR A 193 -1.22 -25.24 -10.73
C TYR A 193 -2.51 -25.44 -9.94
N ASN A 194 -2.91 -24.46 -9.12
CA ASN A 194 -4.12 -24.59 -8.31
C ASN A 194 -5.42 -24.58 -9.15
N VAL A 195 -5.42 -23.86 -10.29
CA VAL A 195 -6.54 -23.88 -11.23
C VAL A 195 -6.60 -25.22 -11.97
N THR A 196 -5.48 -25.70 -12.53
CA THR A 196 -5.45 -26.94 -13.33
C THR A 196 -5.64 -28.18 -12.50
N SER A 197 -5.18 -28.20 -11.24
CA SER A 197 -5.38 -29.32 -10.31
C SER A 197 -6.80 -29.39 -9.71
N GLY A 198 -7.67 -28.41 -10.01
CA GLY A 198 -9.01 -28.32 -9.41
C GLY A 198 -9.01 -27.95 -7.91
N ARG A 199 -7.84 -27.73 -7.32
CA ARG A 199 -7.70 -27.38 -5.91
C ARG A 199 -8.40 -26.06 -5.57
N LEU A 200 -8.32 -25.09 -6.46
CA LEU A 200 -9.00 -23.81 -6.26
C LEU A 200 -10.51 -23.97 -6.15
N SER A 201 -11.13 -24.79 -7.01
CA SER A 201 -12.58 -25.02 -6.99
C SER A 201 -13.02 -25.80 -5.74
N SER A 202 -12.22 -26.75 -5.27
CA SER A 202 -12.51 -27.50 -4.03
C SER A 202 -12.43 -26.62 -2.79
N GLU A 203 -11.40 -25.78 -2.69
CA GLU A 203 -11.24 -24.83 -1.58
C GLU A 203 -12.35 -23.77 -1.57
N LEU A 204 -12.72 -23.23 -2.73
CA LEU A 204 -13.85 -22.32 -2.85
C LEU A 204 -15.18 -22.97 -2.45
N GLY A 205 -15.35 -24.26 -2.78
CA GLY A 205 -16.51 -25.05 -2.34
C GLY A 205 -16.58 -25.19 -0.81
N ILE A 206 -15.47 -25.56 -0.18
CA ILE A 206 -15.37 -25.67 1.29
C ILE A 206 -15.66 -24.33 1.94
N MET A 207 -15.10 -23.28 1.40
CA MET A 207 -15.30 -21.90 1.87
C MET A 207 -16.75 -21.45 1.78
N SER A 208 -17.43 -21.78 0.65
CA SER A 208 -18.85 -21.49 0.45
C SER A 208 -19.74 -22.22 1.46
N GLN A 209 -19.42 -23.49 1.71
CA GLN A 209 -20.15 -24.32 2.65
C GLN A 209 -19.96 -23.85 4.10
N GLN A 210 -18.78 -23.42 4.44
CA GLN A 210 -18.45 -22.85 5.75
C GLN A 210 -19.21 -21.56 6.02
N LEU A 211 -19.26 -20.65 5.03
CA LEU A 211 -20.07 -19.42 5.14
C LEU A 211 -21.56 -19.73 5.33
N HIS A 212 -22.09 -20.72 4.57
CA HIS A 212 -23.50 -21.12 4.70
C HIS A 212 -23.82 -21.64 6.10
N ASN A 213 -22.94 -22.46 6.65
CA ASN A 213 -23.09 -23.02 7.99
C ASN A 213 -23.04 -21.92 9.07
N ASP A 214 -22.18 -20.93 8.89
CA ASP A 214 -22.01 -19.84 9.84
C ASP A 214 -23.17 -18.85 9.82
N ILE A 215 -23.73 -18.57 8.64
CA ILE A 215 -24.96 -17.77 8.51
C ILE A 215 -26.14 -18.54 9.15
N ALA A 216 -26.24 -19.85 8.92
CA ALA A 216 -27.28 -20.69 9.51
C ALA A 216 -27.16 -20.79 11.04
N ALA A 217 -25.94 -20.77 11.58
CA ALA A 217 -25.67 -20.74 13.03
C ALA A 217 -25.96 -19.37 13.70
N GLY A 218 -26.46 -18.38 12.94
CA GLY A 218 -26.78 -17.06 13.48
C GLY A 218 -25.56 -16.15 13.75
N ALA A 219 -24.41 -16.50 13.23
CA ALA A 219 -23.16 -15.75 13.45
C ALA A 219 -23.14 -14.34 12.82
N GLY A 220 -24.17 -13.97 12.06
CA GLY A 220 -24.34 -12.61 11.54
C GLY A 220 -24.93 -12.55 10.13
N SER A 221 -25.34 -11.35 9.74
CA SER A 221 -25.83 -11.07 8.39
C SER A 221 -24.67 -10.72 7.45
N PHE A 222 -24.86 -10.90 6.14
CA PHE A 222 -23.92 -10.48 5.10
C PHE A 222 -23.46 -9.02 5.30
N LEU A 223 -24.37 -8.15 5.74
CA LEU A 223 -24.08 -6.75 6.02
C LEU A 223 -23.02 -6.59 7.13
N LYS A 224 -23.07 -7.41 8.18
CA LYS A 224 -22.09 -7.40 9.27
C LYS A 224 -20.69 -7.77 8.76
N TYR A 225 -20.60 -8.79 7.88
CA TYR A 225 -19.34 -9.19 7.27
C TYR A 225 -18.77 -8.10 6.36
N LEU A 226 -19.61 -7.45 5.57
CA LEU A 226 -19.23 -6.35 4.71
C LEU A 226 -18.69 -5.16 5.54
N LEU A 227 -19.34 -4.83 6.65
CA LEU A 227 -18.90 -3.76 7.55
C LEU A 227 -17.55 -4.08 8.17
N VAL A 228 -17.35 -5.33 8.60
CA VAL A 228 -16.06 -5.81 9.13
C VAL A 228 -14.97 -5.72 8.06
N ALA A 229 -15.27 -6.16 6.84
CA ALA A 229 -14.34 -6.05 5.72
C ALA A 229 -13.96 -4.59 5.45
N PHE A 230 -14.93 -3.70 5.48
CA PHE A 230 -14.68 -2.26 5.32
C PHE A 230 -13.79 -1.69 6.43
N CYS A 231 -14.04 -2.04 7.70
CA CYS A 231 -13.21 -1.60 8.82
C CYS A 231 -11.75 -2.08 8.68
N TRP A 232 -11.55 -3.34 8.31
CA TRP A 232 -10.20 -3.89 8.08
C TRP A 232 -9.51 -3.25 6.88
N ALA A 233 -10.24 -3.05 5.79
CA ALA A 233 -9.74 -2.34 4.62
C ALA A 233 -9.32 -0.92 4.98
N TYR A 234 -10.08 -0.23 5.82
CA TYR A 234 -9.76 1.10 6.31
C TYR A 234 -8.48 1.11 7.15
N ILE A 235 -8.34 0.14 8.09
CA ILE A 235 -7.14 0.01 8.93
C ILE A 235 -5.91 -0.26 8.06
N PHE A 236 -6.00 -1.19 7.11
CA PHE A 236 -4.92 -1.51 6.18
C PHE A 236 -4.54 -0.31 5.30
N SER A 237 -5.55 0.38 4.76
CA SER A 237 -5.34 1.60 3.98
C SER A 237 -4.72 2.72 4.81
N GLY A 238 -5.09 2.85 6.08
CA GLY A 238 -4.51 3.80 7.01
C GLY A 238 -3.02 3.57 7.24
N GLN A 239 -2.60 2.31 7.38
CA GLN A 239 -1.19 1.94 7.47
C GLN A 239 -0.42 2.34 6.21
N ASN A 240 -0.97 2.04 5.03
CA ASN A 240 -0.35 2.39 3.75
C ASN A 240 -0.30 3.89 3.52
N LEU A 241 -1.34 4.60 3.94
CA LEU A 241 -1.45 6.05 3.81
C LEU A 241 -0.64 6.83 4.84
N ALA A 242 -0.10 6.17 5.86
CA ALA A 242 0.82 6.83 6.79
C ALA A 242 2.04 7.42 6.04
N GLY A 243 2.42 6.82 4.91
CA GLY A 243 3.45 7.34 4.01
C GLY A 243 2.99 8.43 3.03
N PHE A 244 1.81 9.05 3.21
CA PHE A 244 1.25 10.01 2.25
C PHE A 244 2.16 11.21 1.96
N GLY A 245 3.05 11.57 2.87
CA GLY A 245 4.02 12.63 2.66
C GLY A 245 4.91 12.40 1.43
N ALA A 246 5.27 11.13 1.16
CA ALA A 246 5.99 10.78 -0.05
C ALA A 246 5.14 11.02 -1.32
N TYR A 247 3.85 10.70 -1.29
CA TYR A 247 2.95 10.95 -2.41
C TYR A 247 2.77 12.44 -2.67
N VAL A 248 2.57 13.25 -1.62
CA VAL A 248 2.42 14.70 -1.72
C VAL A 248 3.65 15.35 -2.37
N ASN A 249 4.85 14.91 -2.00
CA ASN A 249 6.09 15.40 -2.62
C ASN A 249 6.16 15.11 -4.13
N HIS A 250 5.52 14.04 -4.59
CA HIS A 250 5.47 13.70 -6.01
C HIS A 250 4.37 14.45 -6.77
N ALA A 251 3.46 15.15 -6.07
CA ALA A 251 2.41 15.94 -6.71
C ALA A 251 2.96 17.04 -7.62
N GLN A 252 4.17 17.54 -7.36
CA GLN A 252 4.86 18.53 -8.21
C GLN A 252 5.17 18.01 -9.62
N LEU A 253 5.20 16.69 -9.85
CA LEU A 253 5.47 16.10 -11.16
C LEU A 253 4.26 16.18 -12.10
N PHE A 254 3.06 16.38 -11.55
CA PHE A 254 1.84 16.38 -12.32
C PHE A 254 1.48 17.77 -12.85
N THR A 255 1.43 17.89 -14.16
CA THR A 255 1.04 19.15 -14.82
C THR A 255 -0.46 19.23 -15.10
N ASN A 256 -1.16 18.08 -15.14
CA ASN A 256 -2.58 18.04 -15.43
C ASN A 256 -3.34 16.97 -14.61
N LYS A 257 -4.64 17.25 -14.38
CA LYS A 257 -5.52 16.38 -13.60
C LYS A 257 -5.82 15.03 -14.27
N LYS A 258 -5.69 14.94 -15.60
CA LYS A 258 -5.93 13.69 -16.34
C LYS A 258 -4.78 12.71 -16.09
N THR A 259 -3.53 13.18 -16.15
CA THR A 259 -2.34 12.40 -15.79
C THR A 259 -2.40 11.91 -14.34
N LEU A 260 -2.80 12.80 -13.40
CA LEU A 260 -2.97 12.43 -12.00
C LEU A 260 -4.00 11.30 -11.82
N ARG A 261 -5.17 11.38 -12.47
CA ARG A 261 -6.20 10.33 -12.36
C ARG A 261 -5.68 8.96 -12.79
N TRP A 262 -5.03 8.90 -13.96
CA TRP A 262 -4.44 7.66 -14.45
C TRP A 262 -3.34 7.13 -13.53
N ALA A 263 -2.47 8.01 -13.04
CA ALA A 263 -1.41 7.61 -12.11
C ALA A 263 -1.97 7.01 -10.82
N VAL A 264 -2.98 7.65 -10.23
CA VAL A 264 -3.59 7.16 -8.99
C VAL A 264 -4.32 5.84 -9.20
N VAL A 265 -5.12 5.71 -10.26
CA VAL A 265 -5.83 4.45 -10.56
C VAL A 265 -4.84 3.32 -10.74
N LEU A 266 -3.82 3.51 -11.59
CA LEU A 266 -2.83 2.46 -11.87
C LEU A 266 -1.87 2.17 -10.71
N SER A 267 -1.73 3.09 -9.73
CA SER A 267 -0.88 2.84 -8.56
C SER A 267 -1.54 1.95 -7.51
N VAL A 268 -2.85 1.73 -7.62
CA VAL A 268 -3.65 1.01 -6.62
C VAL A 268 -4.13 -0.34 -7.15
N ILE A 269 -4.22 -0.50 -8.47
CA ILE A 269 -4.49 -1.77 -9.16
C ILE A 269 -3.23 -2.59 -9.24
#